data_498f4bd7fe7a1c42b503695757872bbf
#
_entry.id   498f4bd7fe7a1c42b503695757872bbf
#
_cell.length_a   1.000
_cell.length_b   1.000
_cell.length_c   1.000
_cell.angle_alpha   90.00
_cell.angle_beta   90.00
_cell.angle_gamma   90.00
#
_symmetry.space_group_name_H-M   'P 1'
#
loop_
_entity.id
_entity.type
_entity.pdbx_description
1 polymer ?
#
loop_
_entity_poly.entity_id
_entity_poly.type
_entity_poly.pdbx_seq_one_letter_code
_entity_poly.pdbx_strand_id
1 'polypeptide(L)'
;MSPPVQAAYSYCEAVTGQQARNFAYGIRLLPYEKRQAMSALYAFSRRVDDIGDGELDPETKRTRLESTRELLERIRKDAVDADDTDPVAVALADAARRFPLPLGGLDELIDGVLMDVRGATYETWDDLKAYCRCVAGAIGRLSLGVFGTAPGARGAERAAEYADTLGLALQLTNILRDVREDAGNGRTYLPADDLAKFGCSAGFHRTTPPPGSDFAGLIHFEVRRARALFAEGYRLLPMLDRRSGACVAAMAGIYRRLLDRIERDPEAVLRGRVSLPGHEKAYVAVRGLSGLDARHISRLTARGRS
;
A
#
# COMPACT_ATOMS: atom_id res chain seq x y z
N MET A 1 7.47 22.39 -18.03
CA MET A 1 6.86 21.08 -18.40
C MET A 1 6.26 21.23 -19.78
N SER A 2 6.56 20.31 -20.71
CA SER A 2 5.99 20.33 -22.05
C SER A 2 4.53 19.92 -22.03
N PRO A 3 3.69 20.31 -23.04
CA PRO A 3 2.29 19.92 -23.12
C PRO A 3 2.06 18.41 -23.07
N PRO A 4 2.83 17.54 -23.76
CA PRO A 4 2.65 16.10 -23.66
C PRO A 4 2.86 15.56 -22.24
N VAL A 5 3.89 16.02 -21.54
CA VAL A 5 4.17 15.61 -20.14
C VAL A 5 3.03 16.05 -19.22
N GLN A 6 2.47 17.25 -19.43
CA GLN A 6 1.32 17.73 -18.67
C GLN A 6 0.07 16.84 -18.90
N ALA A 7 -0.18 16.45 -20.16
CA ALA A 7 -1.27 15.55 -20.49
C ALA A 7 -1.09 14.16 -19.85
N ALA A 8 0.15 13.64 -19.83
CA ALA A 8 0.50 12.39 -19.18
C ALA A 8 0.20 12.40 -17.66
N TYR A 9 0.57 13.47 -16.96
CA TYR A 9 0.22 13.63 -15.55
C TYR A 9 -1.29 13.76 -15.34
N SER A 10 -2.00 14.49 -16.20
CA SER A 10 -3.47 14.61 -16.11
C SER A 10 -4.15 13.26 -16.25
N TYR A 11 -3.65 12.38 -17.11
CA TYR A 11 -4.11 11.00 -17.23
C TYR A 11 -3.88 10.23 -15.91
N CYS A 12 -2.67 10.27 -15.34
CA CYS A 12 -2.35 9.58 -14.08
C CYS A 12 -3.19 10.12 -12.90
N GLU A 13 -3.45 11.43 -12.85
CA GLU A 13 -4.31 12.04 -11.83
C GLU A 13 -5.77 11.57 -11.99
N ALA A 14 -6.26 11.42 -13.22
CA ALA A 14 -7.60 10.87 -13.49
C ALA A 14 -7.71 9.41 -13.02
N VAL A 15 -6.74 8.56 -13.35
CA VAL A 15 -6.66 7.16 -12.86
C VAL A 15 -6.66 7.12 -11.33
N THR A 16 -5.83 7.95 -10.69
CA THR A 16 -5.76 8.05 -9.23
C THR A 16 -7.10 8.48 -8.63
N GLY A 17 -7.75 9.49 -9.21
CA GLY A 17 -9.03 10.01 -8.74
C GLY A 17 -10.17 8.99 -8.80
N GLN A 18 -10.17 8.13 -9.82
CA GLN A 18 -11.20 7.12 -10.06
C GLN A 18 -10.99 5.85 -9.23
N GLN A 19 -9.75 5.40 -9.10
CA GLN A 19 -9.44 4.08 -8.58
C GLN A 19 -8.84 4.08 -7.16
N ALA A 20 -8.12 5.12 -6.76
CA ALA A 20 -7.42 5.20 -5.48
C ALA A 20 -8.33 5.58 -4.30
N ARG A 21 -9.41 4.82 -4.08
CA ARG A 21 -10.51 5.12 -3.13
C ARG A 21 -10.08 5.62 -1.74
N ASN A 22 -8.99 5.11 -1.18
CA ASN A 22 -8.46 5.51 0.12
C ASN A 22 -7.27 6.46 -0.04
N PHE A 23 -6.36 6.18 -0.97
CA PHE A 23 -5.14 6.94 -1.19
C PHE A 23 -5.38 8.34 -1.76
N ALA A 24 -6.42 8.51 -2.58
CA ALA A 24 -6.77 9.81 -3.18
C ALA A 24 -6.98 10.91 -2.12
N TYR A 25 -7.52 10.57 -0.94
CA TYR A 25 -7.69 11.55 0.15
C TYR A 25 -6.36 12.10 0.66
N GLY A 26 -5.34 11.24 0.78
CA GLY A 26 -4.00 11.65 1.18
C GLY A 26 -3.27 12.40 0.07
N ILE A 27 -3.26 11.85 -1.15
CA ILE A 27 -2.54 12.40 -2.31
C ILE A 27 -3.01 13.83 -2.63
N ARG A 28 -4.30 14.14 -2.46
CA ARG A 28 -4.85 15.50 -2.65
C ARG A 28 -4.27 16.55 -1.69
N LEU A 29 -3.68 16.15 -0.57
CA LEU A 29 -3.08 17.06 0.41
C LEU A 29 -1.67 17.50 -0.01
N LEU A 30 -1.04 16.81 -0.95
CA LEU A 30 0.32 17.08 -1.42
C LEU A 30 0.40 18.38 -2.25
N PRO A 31 1.57 19.03 -2.26
CA PRO A 31 1.89 20.05 -3.26
C PRO A 31 1.77 19.47 -4.67
N TYR A 32 1.49 20.35 -5.63
CA TYR A 32 1.17 19.97 -7.01
C TYR A 32 2.18 18.99 -7.62
N GLU A 33 3.48 19.29 -7.53
CA GLU A 33 4.53 18.45 -8.11
C GLU A 33 4.61 17.06 -7.46
N LYS A 34 4.53 16.99 -6.12
CA LYS A 34 4.50 15.71 -5.39
C LYS A 34 3.23 14.92 -5.69
N ARG A 35 2.09 15.60 -5.86
CA ARG A 35 0.82 14.97 -6.23
C ARG A 35 0.91 14.33 -7.61
N GLN A 36 1.52 15.02 -8.58
CA GLN A 36 1.76 14.49 -9.92
C GLN A 36 2.63 13.23 -9.87
N ALA A 37 3.77 13.28 -9.21
CA ALA A 37 4.68 12.14 -9.08
C ALA A 37 4.01 10.95 -8.36
N MET A 38 3.26 11.19 -7.28
CA MET A 38 2.50 10.13 -6.60
C MET A 38 1.41 9.55 -7.49
N SER A 39 0.77 10.35 -8.35
CA SER A 39 -0.23 9.86 -9.30
C SER A 39 0.39 9.01 -10.41
N ALA A 40 1.59 9.34 -10.87
CA ALA A 40 2.35 8.52 -11.81
C ALA A 40 2.73 7.16 -11.20
N LEU A 41 3.26 7.16 -9.97
CA LEU A 41 3.54 5.92 -9.23
C LEU A 41 2.29 5.07 -9.02
N TYR A 42 1.19 5.69 -8.62
CA TYR A 42 -0.08 5.00 -8.43
C TYR A 42 -0.61 4.39 -9.73
N ALA A 43 -0.59 5.14 -10.84
CA ALA A 43 -1.06 4.66 -12.13
C ALA A 43 -0.23 3.48 -12.65
N PHE A 44 1.09 3.50 -12.44
CA PHE A 44 1.96 2.38 -12.76
C PHE A 44 1.65 1.16 -11.88
N SER A 45 1.57 1.33 -10.56
CA SER A 45 1.24 0.25 -9.63
C SER A 45 -0.12 -0.37 -9.97
N ARG A 46 -1.12 0.46 -10.25
CA ARG A 46 -2.45 0.00 -10.66
C ARG A 46 -2.41 -0.82 -11.94
N ARG A 47 -1.59 -0.45 -12.93
CA ARG A 47 -1.38 -1.24 -14.15
C ARG A 47 -0.85 -2.64 -13.83
N VAL A 48 0.14 -2.73 -12.93
CA VAL A 48 0.71 -4.01 -12.49
C VAL A 48 -0.35 -4.87 -11.79
N ASP A 49 -1.12 -4.27 -10.87
CA ASP A 49 -2.22 -4.95 -10.18
C ASP A 49 -3.29 -5.45 -11.18
N ASP A 50 -3.72 -4.61 -12.14
CA ASP A 50 -4.73 -4.96 -13.14
C ASP A 50 -4.29 -6.13 -14.04
N ILE A 51 -2.99 -6.28 -14.30
CA ILE A 51 -2.46 -7.45 -14.99
C ILE A 51 -2.60 -8.71 -14.12
N GLY A 52 -2.24 -8.60 -12.84
CA GLY A 52 -2.30 -9.72 -11.89
C GLY A 52 -3.72 -10.19 -11.59
N ASP A 53 -4.65 -9.25 -11.43
CA ASP A 53 -6.05 -9.52 -11.04
C ASP A 53 -6.99 -9.80 -12.22
N GLY A 54 -6.59 -9.46 -13.47
CA GLY A 54 -7.39 -9.67 -14.66
C GLY A 54 -7.70 -11.14 -14.96
N GLU A 55 -8.61 -11.38 -15.91
CA GLU A 55 -9.06 -12.74 -16.29
C GLU A 55 -8.11 -13.46 -17.27
N LEU A 56 -6.93 -12.91 -17.52
CA LEU A 56 -5.95 -13.50 -18.43
C LEU A 56 -5.38 -14.79 -17.84
N ASP A 57 -4.95 -15.71 -18.70
CA ASP A 57 -4.23 -16.90 -18.28
C ASP A 57 -2.85 -16.56 -17.65
N PRO A 58 -2.29 -17.42 -16.80
CA PRO A 58 -1.06 -17.12 -16.07
C PRO A 58 0.15 -16.82 -16.96
N GLU A 59 0.25 -17.46 -18.14
CA GLU A 59 1.35 -17.23 -19.09
C GLU A 59 1.28 -15.83 -19.70
N THR A 60 0.10 -15.42 -20.14
CA THR A 60 -0.15 -14.06 -20.67
C THR A 60 0.09 -13.00 -19.61
N LYS A 61 -0.34 -13.24 -18.35
CA LYS A 61 -0.02 -12.34 -17.21
C LYS A 61 1.48 -12.18 -17.03
N ARG A 62 2.23 -13.29 -17.02
CA ARG A 62 3.69 -13.28 -16.87
C ARG A 62 4.35 -12.47 -18.00
N THR A 63 3.96 -12.72 -19.24
CA THR A 63 4.51 -11.99 -20.40
C THR A 63 4.25 -10.49 -20.30
N ARG A 64 3.04 -10.07 -19.88
CA ARG A 64 2.72 -8.65 -19.70
C ARG A 64 3.49 -8.00 -18.54
N LEU A 65 3.67 -8.71 -17.45
CA LEU A 65 4.49 -8.24 -16.31
C LEU A 65 5.95 -8.08 -16.72
N GLU A 66 6.49 -9.00 -17.53
CA GLU A 66 7.86 -8.89 -18.05
C GLU A 66 8.01 -7.71 -19.02
N SER A 67 7.04 -7.49 -19.91
CA SER A 67 7.02 -6.28 -20.77
C SER A 67 6.94 -4.98 -19.94
N THR A 68 6.27 -5.03 -18.78
CA THR A 68 6.25 -3.90 -17.84
C THR A 68 7.62 -3.67 -17.18
N ARG A 69 8.39 -4.73 -16.93
CA ARG A 69 9.77 -4.66 -16.45
C ARG A 69 10.71 -4.07 -17.50
N GLU A 70 10.54 -4.44 -18.77
CA GLU A 70 11.27 -3.83 -19.89
C GLU A 70 11.01 -2.33 -20.00
N LEU A 71 9.77 -1.90 -19.77
CA LEU A 71 9.44 -0.47 -19.67
C LEU A 71 10.20 0.22 -18.54
N LEU A 72 10.32 -0.39 -17.36
CA LEU A 72 11.12 0.16 -16.26
C LEU A 72 12.59 0.33 -16.64
N GLU A 73 13.15 -0.63 -17.38
CA GLU A 73 14.52 -0.52 -17.89
C GLU A 73 14.68 0.65 -18.87
N ARG A 74 13.69 0.91 -19.72
CA ARG A 74 13.70 2.10 -20.59
C ARG A 74 13.67 3.39 -19.77
N ILE A 75 12.85 3.44 -18.71
CA ILE A 75 12.77 4.60 -17.79
C ILE A 75 14.13 4.82 -17.09
N ARG A 76 14.76 3.76 -16.58
CA ARG A 76 16.10 3.85 -15.94
C ARG A 76 17.18 4.36 -16.86
N LYS A 77 17.13 3.99 -18.13
CA LYS A 77 18.07 4.41 -19.18
C LYS A 77 17.74 5.78 -19.76
N ASP A 78 16.74 6.47 -19.22
CA ASP A 78 16.22 7.74 -19.76
C ASP A 78 15.81 7.66 -21.24
N ALA A 79 15.28 6.49 -21.65
CA ALA A 79 14.90 6.15 -23.02
C ALA A 79 13.38 6.19 -23.23
N VAL A 80 12.67 7.08 -22.52
CA VAL A 80 11.25 7.38 -22.71
C VAL A 80 11.13 8.86 -23.04
N ASP A 81 10.70 9.15 -24.26
CA ASP A 81 10.52 10.50 -24.76
C ASP A 81 9.19 11.12 -24.27
N ALA A 82 9.11 12.46 -24.33
CA ALA A 82 7.94 13.20 -23.88
C ALA A 82 6.70 12.95 -24.78
N ASP A 83 6.91 12.53 -26.00
CA ASP A 83 5.89 12.22 -27.02
C ASP A 83 5.60 10.71 -27.16
N ASP A 84 6.17 9.86 -26.26
CA ASP A 84 5.79 8.44 -26.20
C ASP A 84 4.27 8.30 -26.01
N THR A 85 3.70 7.29 -26.63
CA THR A 85 2.24 7.07 -26.63
C THR A 85 1.68 6.56 -25.30
N ASP A 86 2.55 6.08 -24.39
CA ASP A 86 2.15 5.61 -23.07
C ASP A 86 2.25 6.74 -22.01
N PRO A 87 1.10 7.33 -21.61
CA PRO A 87 1.10 8.45 -20.67
C PRO A 87 1.64 8.07 -19.28
N VAL A 88 1.51 6.80 -18.86
CA VAL A 88 2.05 6.35 -17.56
C VAL A 88 3.58 6.28 -17.64
N ALA A 89 4.13 5.80 -18.76
CA ALA A 89 5.58 5.78 -18.97
C ALA A 89 6.17 7.18 -18.97
N VAL A 90 5.58 8.12 -19.73
CA VAL A 90 5.99 9.52 -19.81
C VAL A 90 5.96 10.20 -18.45
N ALA A 91 4.86 10.06 -17.71
CA ALA A 91 4.71 10.67 -16.39
C ALA A 91 5.70 10.09 -15.36
N LEU A 92 5.91 8.77 -15.36
CA LEU A 92 6.84 8.11 -14.45
C LEU A 92 8.31 8.46 -14.79
N ALA A 93 8.67 8.53 -16.08
CA ALA A 93 10.00 8.95 -16.50
C ALA A 93 10.31 10.40 -16.08
N ASP A 94 9.36 11.34 -16.27
CA ASP A 94 9.52 12.72 -15.80
C ASP A 94 9.63 12.78 -14.26
N ALA A 95 8.79 12.01 -13.54
CA ALA A 95 8.86 11.93 -12.08
C ALA A 95 10.22 11.38 -11.60
N ALA A 96 10.77 10.36 -12.28
CA ALA A 96 12.08 9.80 -11.94
C ALA A 96 13.26 10.77 -12.18
N ARG A 97 13.14 11.67 -13.17
CA ARG A 97 14.12 12.76 -13.38
C ARG A 97 14.07 13.82 -12.29
N ARG A 98 12.89 14.05 -11.70
CA ARG A 98 12.63 15.13 -10.71
C ARG A 98 12.78 14.70 -9.26
N PHE A 99 12.59 13.43 -8.97
CA PHE A 99 12.59 12.87 -7.63
C PHE A 99 13.53 11.67 -7.54
N PRO A 100 14.22 11.46 -6.41
CA PRO A 100 15.10 10.32 -6.20
C PRO A 100 14.30 9.04 -5.94
N LEU A 101 13.59 8.56 -6.96
CA LEU A 101 12.75 7.37 -6.86
C LEU A 101 13.61 6.10 -6.83
N PRO A 102 13.49 5.24 -5.82
CA PRO A 102 14.15 3.94 -5.81
C PRO A 102 13.40 2.98 -6.74
N LEU A 103 13.55 3.14 -8.06
CA LEU A 103 12.78 2.42 -9.09
C LEU A 103 12.84 0.89 -8.96
N GLY A 104 13.85 0.32 -8.29
CA GLY A 104 13.88 -1.10 -7.92
C GLY A 104 12.66 -1.56 -7.12
N GLY A 105 12.00 -0.65 -6.39
CA GLY A 105 10.75 -0.95 -5.71
C GLY A 105 9.58 -1.28 -6.65
N LEU A 106 9.63 -0.83 -7.91
CA LEU A 106 8.63 -1.23 -8.90
C LEU A 106 8.89 -2.63 -9.47
N ASP A 107 10.16 -3.09 -9.49
CA ASP A 107 10.46 -4.50 -9.79
C ASP A 107 9.99 -5.40 -8.66
N GLU A 108 10.21 -5.00 -7.41
CA GLU A 108 9.69 -5.73 -6.25
C GLU A 108 8.16 -5.87 -6.32
N LEU A 109 7.43 -4.79 -6.72
CA LEU A 109 5.98 -4.86 -6.93
C LEU A 109 5.62 -5.90 -8.00
N ILE A 110 6.32 -5.91 -9.13
CA ILE A 110 6.11 -6.91 -10.19
C ILE A 110 6.38 -8.32 -9.66
N ASP A 111 7.45 -8.51 -8.88
CA ASP A 111 7.75 -9.80 -8.25
C ASP A 111 6.64 -10.27 -7.31
N GLY A 112 6.08 -9.36 -6.50
CA GLY A 112 4.96 -9.66 -5.62
C GLY A 112 3.70 -10.07 -6.40
N VAL A 113 3.36 -9.37 -7.48
CA VAL A 113 2.21 -9.75 -8.33
C VAL A 113 2.49 -11.08 -9.06
N LEU A 114 3.74 -11.39 -9.42
CA LEU A 114 4.12 -12.70 -9.95
C LEU A 114 3.94 -13.82 -8.91
N MET A 115 4.12 -13.55 -7.61
CA MET A 115 3.77 -14.53 -6.56
C MET A 115 2.26 -14.83 -6.59
N ASP A 116 1.41 -13.82 -6.71
CA ASP A 116 -0.05 -14.00 -6.84
C ASP A 116 -0.44 -14.79 -8.09
N VAL A 117 0.19 -14.49 -9.24
CA VAL A 117 -0.04 -15.22 -10.50
C VAL A 117 0.33 -16.69 -10.39
N ARG A 118 1.34 -17.02 -9.57
CA ARG A 118 1.78 -18.41 -9.31
C ARG A 118 0.95 -19.12 -8.25
N GLY A 119 0.00 -18.44 -7.60
CA GLY A 119 -0.79 -18.98 -6.51
C GLY A 119 0.03 -19.25 -5.24
N ALA A 120 0.96 -18.35 -4.91
CA ALA A 120 1.80 -18.50 -3.72
C ALA A 120 0.97 -18.60 -2.44
N THR A 121 1.41 -19.44 -1.51
CA THR A 121 0.89 -19.58 -0.15
C THR A 121 2.03 -19.31 0.84
N TYR A 122 1.69 -18.96 2.07
CA TYR A 122 2.63 -18.50 3.07
C TYR A 122 2.55 -19.43 4.29
N GLU A 123 3.64 -20.11 4.62
CA GLU A 123 3.69 -21.00 5.78
C GLU A 123 3.78 -20.20 7.07
N THR A 124 4.65 -19.19 7.10
CA THR A 124 4.96 -18.37 8.28
C THR A 124 4.66 -16.90 8.05
N TRP A 125 4.66 -16.14 9.17
CA TRP A 125 4.60 -14.68 9.07
C TRP A 125 5.76 -14.08 8.27
N ASP A 126 6.96 -14.64 8.37
CA ASP A 126 8.11 -14.08 7.63
C ASP A 126 7.95 -14.28 6.12
N ASP A 127 7.31 -15.36 5.66
CA ASP A 127 6.97 -15.56 4.25
C ASP A 127 5.95 -14.51 3.77
N LEU A 128 4.86 -14.33 4.52
CA LEU A 128 3.86 -13.29 4.21
C LEU A 128 4.47 -11.90 4.25
N LYS A 129 5.35 -11.62 5.22
CA LYS A 129 6.06 -10.35 5.34
C LYS A 129 6.93 -10.05 4.12
N ALA A 130 7.60 -11.06 3.56
CA ALA A 130 8.39 -10.91 2.33
C ALA A 130 7.50 -10.48 1.16
N TYR A 131 6.34 -11.11 0.98
CA TYR A 131 5.33 -10.68 0.00
C TYR A 131 4.84 -9.25 0.25
N CYS A 132 4.43 -8.93 1.48
CA CYS A 132 3.96 -7.58 1.83
C CYS A 132 5.03 -6.50 1.57
N ARG A 133 6.32 -6.82 1.73
CA ARG A 133 7.42 -5.91 1.37
C ARG A 133 7.45 -5.64 -0.12
N CYS A 134 7.25 -6.64 -0.95
CA CYS A 134 7.20 -6.49 -2.39
C CYS A 134 6.05 -5.59 -2.84
N VAL A 135 4.81 -5.88 -2.40
CA VAL A 135 3.62 -5.20 -2.93
C VAL A 135 3.28 -3.88 -2.23
N ALA A 136 3.78 -3.63 -1.02
CA ALA A 136 3.42 -2.43 -0.25
C ALA A 136 4.60 -1.74 0.44
N GLY A 137 5.55 -2.48 1.00
CA GLY A 137 6.78 -1.89 1.54
C GLY A 137 7.54 -1.12 0.49
N ALA A 138 7.71 -1.69 -0.71
CA ALA A 138 8.32 -1.06 -1.86
C ALA A 138 7.61 0.26 -2.23
N ILE A 139 6.27 0.28 -2.23
CA ILE A 139 5.48 1.50 -2.48
C ILE A 139 5.72 2.54 -1.37
N GLY A 140 5.89 2.12 -0.12
CA GLY A 140 6.27 3.01 0.98
C GLY A 140 7.61 3.71 0.70
N ARG A 141 8.64 2.97 0.28
CA ARG A 141 9.97 3.51 -0.07
C ARG A 141 9.92 4.41 -1.31
N LEU A 142 9.17 4.05 -2.35
CA LEU A 142 8.94 4.87 -3.54
C LEU A 142 8.26 6.19 -3.17
N SER A 143 7.22 6.13 -2.31
CA SER A 143 6.52 7.32 -1.82
C SER A 143 7.47 8.24 -1.04
N LEU A 144 8.36 7.68 -0.23
CA LEU A 144 9.39 8.44 0.48
C LEU A 144 10.34 9.14 -0.49
N GLY A 145 10.68 8.54 -1.63
CA GLY A 145 11.45 9.17 -2.70
C GLY A 145 10.79 10.45 -3.22
N VAL A 146 9.45 10.48 -3.31
CA VAL A 146 8.68 11.68 -3.68
C VAL A 146 8.60 12.67 -2.51
N PHE A 147 8.36 12.18 -1.30
CA PHE A 147 8.16 13.05 -0.13
C PHE A 147 9.46 13.72 0.32
N GLY A 148 10.57 13.00 0.25
CA GLY A 148 11.81 13.38 0.91
C GLY A 148 11.66 13.43 2.43
N THR A 149 12.75 13.66 3.13
CA THR A 149 12.76 13.97 4.57
C THR A 149 12.91 15.47 4.79
N ALA A 150 12.33 15.98 5.87
CA ALA A 150 12.47 17.39 6.25
C ALA A 150 13.95 17.69 6.59
N PRO A 151 14.46 18.87 6.23
CA PRO A 151 15.84 19.27 6.56
C PRO A 151 16.12 19.14 8.05
N GLY A 152 17.20 18.45 8.42
CA GLY A 152 17.59 18.24 9.81
C GLY A 152 16.71 17.27 10.61
N ALA A 153 15.85 16.50 9.95
CA ALA A 153 15.03 15.48 10.61
C ALA A 153 15.93 14.45 11.30
N ARG A 154 15.72 14.26 12.61
CA ARG A 154 16.46 13.26 13.38
C ARG A 154 16.06 11.86 12.97
N GLY A 155 17.04 10.97 12.76
CA GLY A 155 16.82 9.57 12.37
C GLY A 155 16.38 9.41 10.91
N ALA A 156 16.62 10.42 10.05
CA ALA A 156 16.23 10.39 8.63
C ALA A 156 16.86 9.19 7.87
N GLU A 157 17.98 8.66 8.35
CA GLU A 157 18.62 7.45 7.83
C GLU A 157 17.74 6.20 7.94
N ARG A 158 16.79 6.21 8.89
CA ARG A 158 15.82 5.11 9.09
C ARG A 158 14.47 5.36 8.41
N ALA A 159 14.30 6.48 7.72
CA ALA A 159 13.00 6.84 7.11
C ALA A 159 12.50 5.77 6.13
N ALA A 160 13.41 5.17 5.35
CA ALA A 160 13.06 4.09 4.41
C ALA A 160 12.54 2.84 5.11
N GLU A 161 13.15 2.48 6.26
CA GLU A 161 12.71 1.35 7.10
C GLU A 161 11.29 1.58 7.66
N TYR A 162 11.01 2.80 8.14
CA TYR A 162 9.69 3.16 8.65
C TYR A 162 8.64 3.26 7.54
N ALA A 163 9.02 3.73 6.35
CA ALA A 163 8.14 3.77 5.19
C ALA A 163 7.78 2.35 4.72
N ASP A 164 8.75 1.45 4.66
CA ASP A 164 8.58 0.02 4.40
C ASP A 164 7.61 -0.60 5.41
N THR A 165 7.88 -0.44 6.71
CA THR A 165 7.05 -0.97 7.80
C THR A 165 5.62 -0.45 7.77
N LEU A 166 5.42 0.83 7.43
CA LEU A 166 4.08 1.39 7.29
C LEU A 166 3.35 0.77 6.09
N GLY A 167 4.06 0.51 4.98
CA GLY A 167 3.53 -0.24 3.84
C GLY A 167 3.02 -1.62 4.26
N LEU A 168 3.82 -2.36 5.05
CA LEU A 168 3.42 -3.66 5.59
C LEU A 168 2.14 -3.57 6.45
N ALA A 169 2.03 -2.54 7.30
CA ALA A 169 0.84 -2.33 8.14
C ALA A 169 -0.43 -2.11 7.28
N LEU A 170 -0.30 -1.34 6.21
CA LEU A 170 -1.39 -1.09 5.26
C LEU A 170 -1.78 -2.38 4.53
N GLN A 171 -0.79 -3.17 4.07
CA GLN A 171 -1.05 -4.40 3.33
C GLN A 171 -1.67 -5.49 4.22
N LEU A 172 -1.17 -5.69 5.43
CA LEU A 172 -1.80 -6.63 6.36
C LEU A 172 -3.26 -6.23 6.67
N THR A 173 -3.53 -4.93 6.78
CA THR A 173 -4.91 -4.45 6.93
C THR A 173 -5.77 -4.73 5.69
N ASN A 174 -5.20 -4.63 4.47
CA ASN A 174 -5.89 -5.02 3.23
C ASN A 174 -6.23 -6.52 3.26
N ILE A 175 -5.26 -7.37 3.58
CA ILE A 175 -5.44 -8.83 3.68
C ILE A 175 -6.56 -9.17 4.68
N LEU A 176 -6.57 -8.54 5.85
CA LEU A 176 -7.64 -8.74 6.83
C LEU A 176 -9.01 -8.23 6.35
N ARG A 177 -9.04 -7.14 5.60
CA ARG A 177 -10.27 -6.56 5.04
C ARG A 177 -10.89 -7.41 3.96
N ASP A 178 -10.05 -8.05 3.15
CA ASP A 178 -10.45 -8.66 1.89
C ASP A 178 -10.50 -10.21 1.95
N VAL A 179 -10.44 -10.82 3.16
CA VAL A 179 -10.42 -12.29 3.38
C VAL A 179 -11.41 -13.04 2.51
N ARG A 180 -12.65 -12.57 2.41
CA ARG A 180 -13.70 -13.21 1.59
C ARG A 180 -13.44 -13.04 0.09
N GLU A 181 -13.03 -11.85 -0.33
CA GLU A 181 -12.77 -11.53 -1.73
C GLU A 181 -11.57 -12.34 -2.24
N ASP A 182 -10.50 -12.40 -1.44
CA ASP A 182 -9.29 -13.17 -1.74
C ASP A 182 -9.58 -14.67 -1.83
N ALA A 183 -10.35 -15.20 -0.89
CA ALA A 183 -10.77 -16.60 -0.92
C ALA A 183 -11.62 -16.91 -2.16
N GLY A 184 -12.49 -15.98 -2.59
CA GLY A 184 -13.26 -16.11 -3.83
C GLY A 184 -12.38 -16.16 -5.09
N ASN A 185 -11.20 -15.56 -5.04
CA ASN A 185 -10.17 -15.59 -6.07
C ASN A 185 -9.18 -16.74 -5.91
N GLY A 186 -9.44 -17.69 -4.98
CA GLY A 186 -8.56 -18.83 -4.70
C GLY A 186 -7.26 -18.45 -3.97
N ARG A 187 -7.22 -17.28 -3.32
CA ARG A 187 -6.04 -16.77 -2.60
C ARG A 187 -6.24 -16.87 -1.09
N THR A 188 -5.23 -17.33 -0.38
CA THR A 188 -5.16 -17.30 1.09
C THR A 188 -3.83 -16.71 1.50
N TYR A 189 -3.85 -15.49 2.05
CA TYR A 189 -2.63 -14.78 2.44
C TYR A 189 -2.20 -15.08 3.88
N LEU A 190 -3.18 -15.33 4.79
CA LEU A 190 -2.84 -15.56 6.20
C LEU A 190 -1.93 -16.78 6.36
N PRO A 191 -0.88 -16.69 7.21
CA PRO A 191 0.08 -17.76 7.42
C PRO A 191 -0.55 -19.08 7.85
N ALA A 192 -0.11 -20.18 7.27
CA ALA A 192 -0.65 -21.52 7.56
C ALA A 192 -0.47 -21.91 9.03
N ASP A 193 0.65 -21.54 9.66
CA ASP A 193 0.92 -21.75 11.09
C ASP A 193 -0.03 -20.97 11.99
N ASP A 194 -0.36 -19.72 11.63
CA ASP A 194 -1.36 -18.92 12.35
C ASP A 194 -2.77 -19.51 12.16
N LEU A 195 -3.13 -19.92 10.94
CA LEU A 195 -4.39 -20.60 10.68
C LEU A 195 -4.54 -21.89 11.50
N ALA A 196 -3.50 -22.72 11.55
CA ALA A 196 -3.51 -23.95 12.33
C ALA A 196 -3.62 -23.70 13.83
N LYS A 197 -2.92 -22.70 14.34
CA LYS A 197 -2.93 -22.29 15.75
C LYS A 197 -4.34 -21.97 16.26
N PHE A 198 -5.20 -21.41 15.41
CA PHE A 198 -6.58 -21.05 15.77
C PHE A 198 -7.64 -22.03 15.23
N GLY A 199 -7.21 -23.19 14.72
CA GLY A 199 -8.12 -24.21 14.17
C GLY A 199 -8.81 -23.77 12.87
N CYS A 200 -8.27 -22.78 12.18
CA CYS A 200 -8.77 -22.20 10.95
C CYS A 200 -8.04 -22.77 9.73
N SER A 201 -7.95 -24.10 9.58
CA SER A 201 -7.29 -24.72 8.43
C SER A 201 -7.85 -24.19 7.10
N ALA A 202 -7.04 -24.22 6.03
CA ALA A 202 -7.37 -23.71 4.72
C ALA A 202 -8.81 -23.94 4.27
N GLY A 203 -9.57 -22.88 4.08
CA GLY A 203 -10.97 -23.01 3.67
C GLY A 203 -11.87 -21.86 4.12
N PHE A 204 -11.37 -20.62 4.14
CA PHE A 204 -12.20 -19.42 4.33
C PHE A 204 -13.20 -19.16 3.17
N HIS A 205 -13.40 -20.11 2.30
CA HIS A 205 -14.39 -20.04 1.20
C HIS A 205 -15.83 -19.94 1.69
N ARG A 206 -16.05 -19.98 3.02
CA ARG A 206 -17.35 -19.95 3.63
C ARG A 206 -17.63 -18.60 4.27
N THR A 207 -18.89 -18.21 4.28
CA THR A 207 -19.40 -17.01 4.98
C THR A 207 -19.45 -17.15 6.50
N THR A 208 -19.09 -18.32 7.01
CA THR A 208 -19.07 -18.67 8.44
C THR A 208 -17.70 -19.27 8.79
N PRO A 209 -17.21 -19.04 10.02
CA PRO A 209 -15.99 -19.69 10.51
C PRO A 209 -16.09 -21.22 10.45
N PRO A 210 -14.96 -21.93 10.28
CA PRO A 210 -14.94 -23.39 10.41
C PRO A 210 -15.47 -23.82 11.78
N PRO A 211 -16.30 -24.91 11.88
CA PRO A 211 -16.80 -25.40 13.16
C PRO A 211 -15.66 -25.70 14.14
N GLY A 212 -15.76 -25.19 15.36
CA GLY A 212 -14.75 -25.41 16.41
C GLY A 212 -13.48 -24.57 16.29
N SER A 213 -13.39 -23.67 15.30
CA SER A 213 -12.27 -22.73 15.17
C SER A 213 -12.44 -21.49 16.06
N ASP A 214 -11.30 -20.89 16.47
CA ASP A 214 -11.29 -19.56 17.09
C ASP A 214 -10.94 -18.49 16.03
N PHE A 215 -11.84 -18.29 15.08
CA PHE A 215 -11.66 -17.31 14.01
C PHE A 215 -11.51 -15.88 14.55
N ALA A 216 -12.28 -15.51 15.56
CA ALA A 216 -12.18 -14.20 16.20
C ALA A 216 -10.80 -14.01 16.85
N GLY A 217 -10.28 -15.03 17.52
CA GLY A 217 -8.94 -15.05 18.09
C GLY A 217 -7.85 -14.86 17.02
N LEU A 218 -7.97 -15.51 15.86
CA LEU A 218 -7.08 -15.34 14.71
C LEU A 218 -7.10 -13.89 14.24
N ILE A 219 -8.26 -13.31 13.97
CA ILE A 219 -8.37 -11.93 13.49
C ILE A 219 -7.81 -10.95 14.53
N HIS A 220 -8.10 -11.13 15.81
CA HIS A 220 -7.52 -10.30 16.87
C HIS A 220 -6.00 -10.44 16.96
N PHE A 221 -5.47 -11.63 16.72
CA PHE A 221 -4.01 -11.85 16.69
C PHE A 221 -3.36 -11.07 15.56
N GLU A 222 -3.91 -11.14 14.35
CA GLU A 222 -3.40 -10.41 13.19
C GLU A 222 -3.59 -8.88 13.32
N VAL A 223 -4.71 -8.44 13.91
CA VAL A 223 -4.93 -7.02 14.23
C VAL A 223 -3.83 -6.49 15.16
N ARG A 224 -3.45 -7.25 16.20
CA ARG A 224 -2.34 -6.84 17.07
C ARG A 224 -1.02 -6.72 16.32
N ARG A 225 -0.73 -7.67 15.40
CA ARG A 225 0.44 -7.61 14.51
C ARG A 225 0.42 -6.35 13.63
N ALA A 226 -0.69 -6.04 12.98
CA ALA A 226 -0.86 -4.82 12.19
C ALA A 226 -0.68 -3.55 13.03
N ARG A 227 -1.22 -3.51 14.25
CA ARG A 227 -1.07 -2.37 15.18
C ARG A 227 0.40 -2.14 15.57
N ALA A 228 1.18 -3.20 15.79
CA ALA A 228 2.60 -3.09 16.08
C ALA A 228 3.36 -2.49 14.89
N LEU A 229 3.06 -2.93 13.67
CA LEU A 229 3.62 -2.36 12.45
C LEU A 229 3.24 -0.89 12.28
N PHE A 230 1.98 -0.48 12.53
CA PHE A 230 1.58 0.92 12.53
C PHE A 230 2.36 1.73 13.56
N ALA A 231 2.54 1.24 14.78
CA ALA A 231 3.26 1.94 15.84
C ALA A 231 4.73 2.23 15.44
N GLU A 232 5.39 1.26 14.80
CA GLU A 232 6.75 1.44 14.29
C GLU A 232 6.76 2.37 13.06
N GLY A 233 5.90 2.12 12.06
CA GLY A 233 5.84 2.91 10.83
C GLY A 233 5.49 4.39 11.06
N TYR A 234 4.73 4.73 12.10
CA TYR A 234 4.43 6.11 12.46
C TYR A 234 5.64 6.94 12.87
N ARG A 235 6.77 6.32 13.18
CA ARG A 235 8.03 7.04 13.40
C ARG A 235 8.51 7.79 12.16
N LEU A 236 7.96 7.49 11.00
CA LEU A 236 8.19 8.25 9.77
C LEU A 236 7.63 9.68 9.85
N LEU A 237 6.47 9.88 10.50
CA LEU A 237 5.73 11.14 10.42
C LEU A 237 6.53 12.39 10.84
N PRO A 238 7.29 12.39 11.96
CA PRO A 238 8.10 13.55 12.34
C PRO A 238 9.29 13.82 11.43
N MET A 239 9.59 12.92 10.50
CA MET A 239 10.70 13.07 9.54
C MET A 239 10.26 13.72 8.23
N LEU A 240 8.95 13.87 8.01
CA LEU A 240 8.36 14.41 6.78
C LEU A 240 8.02 15.90 6.92
N ASP A 241 8.01 16.62 5.80
CA ASP A 241 7.40 17.94 5.77
C ASP A 241 5.90 17.87 6.09
N ARG A 242 5.32 19.02 6.47
CA ARG A 242 3.93 19.10 6.93
C ARG A 242 2.91 18.50 5.94
N ARG A 243 3.08 18.73 4.64
CA ARG A 243 2.13 18.26 3.61
C ARG A 243 2.28 16.76 3.35
N SER A 244 3.52 16.29 3.23
CA SER A 244 3.82 14.86 3.08
C SER A 244 3.39 14.08 4.33
N GLY A 245 3.67 14.62 5.53
CA GLY A 245 3.20 14.03 6.79
C GLY A 245 1.67 13.97 6.89
N ALA A 246 0.95 15.01 6.43
CA ALA A 246 -0.52 15.01 6.38
C ALA A 246 -1.06 13.95 5.41
N CYS A 247 -0.43 13.76 4.25
CA CYS A 247 -0.77 12.69 3.30
C CYS A 247 -0.65 11.32 3.96
N VAL A 248 0.51 11.02 4.56
CA VAL A 248 0.77 9.72 5.23
C VAL A 248 -0.19 9.53 6.41
N ALA A 249 -0.41 10.55 7.25
CA ALA A 249 -1.32 10.47 8.39
C ALA A 249 -2.77 10.23 7.97
N ALA A 250 -3.22 10.83 6.85
CA ALA A 250 -4.56 10.59 6.32
C ALA A 250 -4.73 9.15 5.84
N MET A 251 -3.78 8.63 5.07
CA MET A 251 -3.82 7.25 4.59
C MET A 251 -3.79 6.25 5.75
N ALA A 252 -2.80 6.35 6.62
CA ALA A 252 -2.65 5.45 7.76
C ALA A 252 -3.84 5.56 8.74
N GLY A 253 -4.39 6.75 8.93
CA GLY A 253 -5.57 6.97 9.76
C GLY A 253 -6.83 6.29 9.22
N ILE A 254 -7.04 6.29 7.89
CA ILE A 254 -8.13 5.55 7.24
C ILE A 254 -7.97 4.04 7.50
N TYR A 255 -6.79 3.50 7.30
CA TYR A 255 -6.53 2.08 7.50
C TYR A 255 -6.62 1.64 8.97
N ARG A 256 -6.15 2.47 9.90
CA ARG A 256 -6.38 2.20 11.33
C ARG A 256 -7.86 2.10 11.70
N ARG A 257 -8.71 2.97 11.14
CA ARG A 257 -10.15 2.88 11.37
C ARG A 257 -10.78 1.64 10.74
N LEU A 258 -10.28 1.19 9.58
CA LEU A 258 -10.66 -0.10 9.03
C LEU A 258 -10.29 -1.23 10.00
N LEU A 259 -9.07 -1.21 10.52
CA LEU A 259 -8.59 -2.18 11.49
C LEU A 259 -9.44 -2.18 12.78
N ASP A 260 -9.83 -0.98 13.28
CA ASP A 260 -10.71 -0.85 14.44
C ASP A 260 -12.10 -1.45 14.19
N ARG A 261 -12.63 -1.39 12.97
CA ARG A 261 -13.89 -2.03 12.59
C ARG A 261 -13.76 -3.54 12.53
N ILE A 262 -12.70 -4.04 11.92
CA ILE A 262 -12.39 -5.47 11.84
C ILE A 262 -12.25 -6.06 13.25
N GLU A 263 -11.55 -5.36 14.15
CA GLU A 263 -11.37 -5.80 15.54
C GLU A 263 -12.68 -5.89 16.32
N ARG A 264 -13.63 -4.95 16.09
CA ARG A 264 -14.95 -4.96 16.77
C ARG A 264 -15.88 -6.05 16.26
N ASP A 265 -15.77 -6.42 15.00
CA ASP A 265 -16.59 -7.43 14.35
C ASP A 265 -15.72 -8.29 13.42
N PRO A 266 -14.97 -9.25 14.00
CA PRO A 266 -14.06 -10.09 13.23
C PRO A 266 -14.73 -10.86 12.09
N GLU A 267 -15.97 -11.28 12.27
CA GLU A 267 -16.71 -12.04 11.26
C GLU A 267 -17.18 -11.16 10.09
N ALA A 268 -17.14 -9.83 10.21
CA ALA A 268 -17.52 -8.94 9.12
C ALA A 268 -16.71 -9.22 7.84
N VAL A 269 -15.44 -9.64 7.97
CA VAL A 269 -14.56 -9.95 6.83
C VAL A 269 -14.99 -11.20 6.05
N LEU A 270 -15.75 -12.11 6.67
CA LEU A 270 -16.36 -13.27 6.01
C LEU A 270 -17.67 -12.91 5.30
N ARG A 271 -18.36 -11.87 5.74
CA ARG A 271 -19.60 -11.39 5.12
C ARG A 271 -19.37 -10.54 3.88
N GLY A 272 -18.23 -9.87 3.81
CA GLY A 272 -17.84 -9.04 2.66
C GLY A 272 -16.73 -8.06 3.01
N ARG A 273 -16.34 -7.23 2.03
CA ARG A 273 -15.30 -6.24 2.19
C ARG A 273 -15.67 -5.16 3.20
N VAL A 274 -14.90 -5.04 4.26
CA VAL A 274 -15.07 -3.98 5.27
C VAL A 274 -14.65 -2.63 4.68
N SER A 275 -15.49 -1.60 4.78
CA SER A 275 -15.21 -0.28 4.21
C SER A 275 -15.59 0.85 5.16
N LEU A 276 -14.99 2.03 4.95
CA LEU A 276 -15.38 3.28 5.62
C LEU A 276 -16.24 4.14 4.72
N PRO A 277 -17.28 4.78 5.24
CA PRO A 277 -18.03 5.82 4.52
C PRO A 277 -17.13 7.00 4.11
N GLY A 278 -17.50 7.68 3.01
CA GLY A 278 -16.71 8.79 2.47
C GLY A 278 -16.51 9.93 3.47
N HIS A 279 -17.52 10.25 4.28
CA HIS A 279 -17.42 11.31 5.30
C HIS A 279 -16.40 10.99 6.41
N GLU A 280 -16.26 9.71 6.81
CA GLU A 280 -15.24 9.31 7.78
C GLU A 280 -13.82 9.44 7.19
N LYS A 281 -13.64 9.07 5.92
CA LYS A 281 -12.37 9.25 5.22
C LYS A 281 -12.00 10.72 5.11
N ALA A 282 -12.97 11.58 4.75
CA ALA A 282 -12.78 13.03 4.68
C ALA A 282 -12.41 13.62 6.06
N TYR A 283 -13.10 13.20 7.13
CA TYR A 283 -12.78 13.62 8.50
C TYR A 283 -11.33 13.24 8.89
N VAL A 284 -10.89 12.04 8.58
CA VAL A 284 -9.50 11.60 8.85
C VAL A 284 -8.50 12.46 8.08
N ALA A 285 -8.77 12.76 6.80
CA ALA A 285 -7.89 13.60 5.99
C ALA A 285 -7.76 15.03 6.57
N VAL A 286 -8.87 15.63 7.01
CA VAL A 286 -8.87 16.96 7.66
C VAL A 286 -8.09 16.94 8.97
N ARG A 287 -8.24 15.91 9.80
CA ARG A 287 -7.45 15.74 11.03
C ARG A 287 -5.96 15.61 10.75
N GLY A 288 -5.58 14.87 9.71
CA GLY A 288 -4.18 14.74 9.27
C GLY A 288 -3.54 16.12 8.99
N LEU A 289 -4.29 17.03 8.35
CA LEU A 289 -3.84 18.40 8.09
C LEU A 289 -3.62 19.24 9.36
N SER A 290 -4.42 19.02 10.40
CA SER A 290 -4.32 19.76 11.67
C SER A 290 -3.10 19.38 12.50
N GLY A 291 -2.40 18.28 12.17
CA GLY A 291 -1.26 17.75 12.92
C GLY A 291 -1.62 17.20 14.31
N LEU A 292 -2.90 17.09 14.64
CA LEU A 292 -3.37 16.56 15.93
C LEU A 292 -2.99 15.09 16.10
N ASP A 293 -3.01 14.33 15.02
CA ASP A 293 -2.64 12.92 15.05
C ASP A 293 -1.13 12.73 15.26
N ALA A 294 -0.28 13.58 14.66
CA ALA A 294 1.17 13.54 14.89
C ALA A 294 1.54 13.84 16.37
N ARG A 295 0.84 14.75 17.03
CA ARG A 295 1.04 15.08 18.45
C ARG A 295 0.55 13.96 19.39
N HIS A 296 -0.53 13.30 19.03
CA HIS A 296 -1.07 12.17 19.81
C HIS A 296 -0.15 10.94 19.73
N ILE A 297 0.37 10.67 18.55
CA ILE A 297 1.31 9.56 18.28
C ILE A 297 2.65 9.81 19.00
N SER A 298 3.19 11.03 18.99
CA SER A 298 4.42 11.37 19.72
C SER A 298 4.29 11.14 21.22
N ARG A 299 3.09 11.31 21.79
CA ARG A 299 2.82 11.02 23.21
C ARG A 299 2.74 9.53 23.53
N LEU A 300 2.24 8.72 22.60
CA LEU A 300 2.17 7.26 22.77
C LEU A 300 3.54 6.59 22.65
N THR A 301 4.39 7.05 21.72
CA THR A 301 5.77 6.55 21.58
C THR A 301 6.69 6.99 22.73
N ALA A 302 6.41 8.11 23.39
CA ALA A 302 7.14 8.55 24.57
C ALA A 302 6.79 7.75 25.84
N ARG A 303 5.55 7.27 25.99
CA ARG A 303 5.10 6.48 27.14
C ARG A 303 5.53 5.00 27.12
N GLY A 304 5.94 4.48 25.98
CA GLY A 304 6.46 3.11 25.85
C GLY A 304 7.96 2.95 26.18
N ARG A 305 8.60 4.00 26.72
CA ARG A 305 10.03 4.00 27.11
C ARG A 305 10.25 4.12 28.64
N SER A 306 9.19 4.00 29.43
CA SER A 306 9.30 3.98 30.89
C SER A 306 8.95 2.61 31.45
#